data_5573988fdaa7fe486f8ec1685f84e7da
#
_entry.id   5573988fdaa7fe486f8ec1685f84e7da
#
_cell.length_a   1.000
_cell.length_b   1.000
_cell.length_c   1.000
_cell.angle_alpha   90.00
_cell.angle_beta   90.00
_cell.angle_gamma   90.00
#
_symmetry.space_group_name_H-M   'P 1'
#
loop_
_entity.id
_entity.type
_entity.pdbx_description
1 polymer ?
#
loop_
_entity_poly.entity_id
_entity_poly.type
_entity_poly.pdbx_seq_one_letter_code
_entity_poly.pdbx_strand_id
1 'polypeptide(L)'
;MRKTKKGNPKKEYAWQCFSKYIRLRDAIKTTGDIFYCKCITCGEIKPVSEMDAGHAIPGRMNSILFSEELVNAQCRNCNRENNGEKQMYKTIFIDVHGQDKWDYWQSTKREAVFYSDFDFEQIAKEYREKYNKLKKESKR
;
A
#
# COMPACT_ATOMS: atom_id res chain seq x y z
N MET A 1 33.56 -3.64 -7.42
CA MET A 1 32.36 -3.97 -6.65
C MET A 1 31.48 -2.75 -6.49
N ARG A 2 30.28 -2.80 -7.05
CA ARG A 2 29.33 -1.69 -6.92
C ARG A 2 28.82 -1.61 -5.51
N LYS A 3 29.03 -0.47 -4.87
CA LYS A 3 28.35 -0.19 -3.60
C LYS A 3 26.87 0.03 -3.88
N THR A 4 26.02 -0.85 -3.38
CA THR A 4 24.59 -0.61 -3.41
C THR A 4 24.29 0.66 -2.62
N LYS A 5 23.58 1.59 -3.26
CA LYS A 5 23.14 2.81 -2.61
C LYS A 5 22.18 2.42 -1.50
N LYS A 6 22.55 2.69 -0.27
CA LYS A 6 21.65 2.44 0.88
C LYS A 6 20.47 3.38 0.78
N GLY A 7 19.27 2.83 0.80
CA GLY A 7 18.06 3.62 0.90
C GLY A 7 17.97 4.31 2.26
N ASN A 8 17.06 5.28 2.37
CA ASN A 8 16.82 5.98 3.62
C ASN A 8 16.11 5.04 4.61
N PRO A 9 16.74 4.67 5.73
CA PRO A 9 16.12 3.76 6.71
C PRO A 9 14.82 4.29 7.31
N LYS A 10 14.68 5.61 7.44
CA LYS A 10 13.45 6.21 7.98
C LYS A 10 12.30 6.11 6.98
N LYS A 11 12.59 6.28 5.71
CA LYS A 11 11.61 6.06 4.65
C LYS A 11 11.17 4.60 4.62
N GLU A 12 12.10 3.68 4.72
CA GLU A 12 11.80 2.25 4.72
C GLU A 12 10.94 1.86 5.92
N TYR A 13 11.25 2.38 7.09
CA TYR A 13 10.45 2.11 8.29
C TYR A 13 9.02 2.68 8.15
N ALA A 14 8.91 3.92 7.63
CA ALA A 14 7.60 4.51 7.37
C ALA A 14 6.78 3.66 6.40
N TRP A 15 7.43 3.15 5.34
CA TRP A 15 6.79 2.27 4.38
C TRP A 15 6.32 0.96 5.04
N GLN A 16 7.14 0.36 5.90
CA GLN A 16 6.76 -0.87 6.60
C GLN A 16 5.55 -0.65 7.49
N CYS A 17 5.50 0.46 8.23
CA CYS A 17 4.35 0.80 9.07
C CYS A 17 3.09 0.98 8.23
N PHE A 18 3.21 1.71 7.13
CA PHE A 18 2.11 1.92 6.19
C PHE A 18 1.63 0.62 5.56
N SER A 19 2.56 -0.20 5.07
CA SER A 19 2.25 -1.48 4.45
C SER A 19 1.52 -2.43 5.40
N LYS A 20 1.96 -2.50 6.66
CA LYS A 20 1.29 -3.33 7.68
C LYS A 20 -0.14 -2.86 7.91
N TYR A 21 -0.34 -1.55 7.99
CA TYR A 21 -1.67 -0.98 8.16
C TYR A 21 -2.59 -1.33 6.98
N ILE A 22 -2.10 -1.13 5.76
CA ILE A 22 -2.88 -1.42 4.54
C ILE A 22 -3.30 -2.89 4.50
N ARG A 23 -2.38 -3.80 4.78
CA ARG A 23 -2.69 -5.23 4.77
C ARG A 23 -3.71 -5.62 5.82
N LEU A 24 -3.60 -5.05 7.02
CA LEU A 24 -4.59 -5.28 8.08
C LEU A 24 -5.94 -4.69 7.72
N ARG A 25 -5.95 -3.44 7.22
CA ARG A 25 -7.18 -2.77 6.77
C ARG A 25 -7.93 -3.63 5.75
N ASP A 26 -7.20 -4.12 4.75
CA ASP A 26 -7.81 -4.88 3.66
C ASP A 26 -8.20 -6.30 4.09
N ALA A 27 -7.45 -6.91 5.01
CA ALA A 27 -7.83 -8.20 5.59
C ALA A 27 -9.20 -8.11 6.27
N ILE A 28 -9.36 -7.14 7.15
CA ILE A 28 -10.62 -6.93 7.87
C ILE A 28 -11.75 -6.58 6.89
N LYS A 29 -11.47 -5.69 5.93
CA LYS A 29 -12.45 -5.26 4.93
C LYS A 29 -12.92 -6.39 4.04
N THR A 30 -12.02 -7.29 3.63
CA THR A 30 -12.32 -8.33 2.65
C THR A 30 -12.79 -9.64 3.26
N THR A 31 -12.26 -10.02 4.41
CA THR A 31 -12.58 -11.31 5.05
C THR A 31 -13.20 -11.19 6.44
N GLY A 32 -13.08 -10.03 7.06
CA GLY A 32 -13.48 -9.86 8.47
C GLY A 32 -12.47 -10.46 9.45
N ASP A 33 -11.36 -10.99 8.96
CA ASP A 33 -10.35 -11.70 9.75
C ASP A 33 -9.01 -10.98 9.62
N ILE A 34 -8.23 -10.94 10.69
CA ILE A 34 -6.91 -10.29 10.67
C ILE A 34 -5.81 -11.17 10.08
N PHE A 35 -6.07 -12.47 9.86
CA PHE A 35 -5.07 -13.42 9.39
C PHE A 35 -5.15 -13.70 7.89
N TYR A 36 -6.28 -13.43 7.26
CA TYR A 36 -6.52 -13.72 5.84
C TYR A 36 -6.98 -12.48 5.10
N CYS A 37 -6.56 -12.36 3.85
CA CYS A 37 -6.87 -11.20 3.03
C CYS A 37 -7.12 -11.62 1.59
N LYS A 38 -8.08 -10.96 0.94
CA LYS A 38 -8.38 -11.16 -0.47
C LYS A 38 -7.52 -10.22 -1.32
N CYS A 39 -6.82 -10.78 -2.31
CA CYS A 39 -6.01 -9.98 -3.24
C CYS A 39 -6.89 -9.05 -4.06
N ILE A 40 -6.49 -7.78 -4.15
CA ILE A 40 -7.25 -6.76 -4.87
C ILE A 40 -7.40 -7.09 -6.36
N THR A 41 -6.42 -7.75 -6.98
CA THR A 41 -6.43 -8.01 -8.41
C THR A 41 -6.93 -9.38 -8.80
N CYS A 42 -6.44 -10.47 -8.18
CA CYS A 42 -6.88 -11.82 -8.57
C CYS A 42 -8.04 -12.37 -7.73
N GLY A 43 -8.34 -11.75 -6.61
CA GLY A 43 -9.45 -12.17 -5.75
C GLY A 43 -9.18 -13.39 -4.89
N GLU A 44 -8.00 -13.99 -4.95
CA GLU A 44 -7.67 -15.13 -4.10
C GLU A 44 -7.48 -14.69 -2.65
N ILE A 45 -7.96 -15.54 -1.73
CA ILE A 45 -7.79 -15.33 -0.29
C ILE A 45 -6.51 -16.05 0.14
N LYS A 46 -5.60 -15.31 0.76
CA LYS A 46 -4.31 -15.83 1.24
C LYS A 46 -4.01 -15.30 2.63
N PRO A 47 -3.09 -15.95 3.36
CA PRO A 47 -2.64 -15.39 4.63
C PRO A 47 -2.07 -13.98 4.43
N VAL A 48 -2.36 -13.09 5.37
CA VAL A 48 -1.85 -11.70 5.33
C VAL A 48 -0.32 -11.68 5.22
N SER A 49 0.35 -12.65 5.84
CA SER A 49 1.81 -12.77 5.78
C SER A 49 2.35 -13.01 4.36
N GLU A 50 1.49 -13.45 3.44
CA GLU A 50 1.85 -13.70 2.04
C GLU A 50 1.37 -12.58 1.11
N MET A 51 0.86 -11.49 1.67
CA MET A 51 0.40 -10.33 0.90
C MET A 51 1.42 -9.21 0.93
N ASP A 52 1.49 -8.46 -0.15
CA ASP A 52 2.22 -7.21 -0.24
C ASP A 52 1.22 -6.05 -0.24
N ALA A 53 1.70 -4.84 0.00
CA ALA A 53 0.95 -3.62 -0.26
C ALA A 53 1.32 -3.15 -1.66
N GLY A 54 0.43 -3.35 -2.62
CA GLY A 54 0.69 -3.05 -4.03
C GLY A 54 0.06 -1.73 -4.48
N HIS A 55 0.78 -0.99 -5.32
CA HIS A 55 0.33 0.29 -5.87
C HIS A 55 -0.44 0.10 -7.17
N ALA A 56 -1.59 0.78 -7.30
CA ALA A 56 -2.37 0.78 -8.54
C ALA A 56 -1.63 1.52 -9.65
N ILE A 57 -0.86 2.55 -9.31
CA ILE A 57 -0.01 3.31 -10.24
C ILE A 57 1.44 2.93 -9.96
N PRO A 58 2.19 2.45 -10.97
CA PRO A 58 3.58 2.03 -10.76
C PRO A 58 4.51 3.19 -10.45
N GLY A 59 5.60 2.88 -9.80
CA GLY A 59 6.60 3.84 -9.34
C GLY A 59 6.40 4.15 -7.86
N ARG A 60 7.51 4.26 -7.14
CA ARG A 60 7.48 4.51 -5.71
C ARG A 60 7.81 5.96 -5.40
N MET A 61 7.20 6.87 -6.16
CA MET A 61 7.40 8.30 -5.97
C MET A 61 6.74 8.77 -4.68
N ASN A 62 7.39 9.69 -3.97
CA ASN A 62 6.86 10.22 -2.71
C ASN A 62 5.42 10.76 -2.84
N SER A 63 5.09 11.31 -4.01
CA SER A 63 3.76 11.88 -4.27
C SER A 63 2.62 10.86 -4.15
N ILE A 64 2.91 9.57 -4.36
CA ILE A 64 1.89 8.50 -4.34
C ILE A 64 2.21 7.38 -3.35
N LEU A 65 3.41 7.38 -2.78
CA LEU A 65 3.90 6.25 -1.98
C LEU A 65 2.96 5.89 -0.82
N PHE A 66 2.44 6.89 -0.13
CA PHE A 66 1.59 6.68 1.06
C PHE A 66 0.12 6.98 0.79
N SER A 67 -0.34 6.74 -0.43
CA SER A 67 -1.75 6.95 -0.79
C SER A 67 -2.59 5.75 -0.37
N GLU A 68 -3.51 5.96 0.57
CA GLU A 68 -4.41 4.90 1.02
C GLU A 68 -5.41 4.48 -0.07
N GLU A 69 -5.67 5.32 -1.04
CA GLU A 69 -6.55 4.98 -2.17
C GLU A 69 -5.83 4.12 -3.22
N LEU A 70 -4.56 4.42 -3.48
CA LEU A 70 -3.78 3.73 -4.53
C LEU A 70 -3.16 2.40 -4.06
N VAL A 71 -3.05 2.20 -2.75
CA VAL A 71 -2.34 1.07 -2.19
C VAL A 71 -3.33 0.11 -1.53
N ASN A 72 -3.31 -1.14 -1.97
CA ASN A 72 -4.17 -2.20 -1.44
C ASN A 72 -3.36 -3.49 -1.30
N ALA A 73 -3.86 -4.40 -0.47
CA ALA A 73 -3.24 -5.70 -0.31
C ALA A 73 -3.33 -6.48 -1.62
N GLN A 74 -2.19 -6.97 -2.08
CA GLN A 74 -2.07 -7.70 -3.33
C GLN A 74 -1.17 -8.90 -3.10
N CYS A 75 -1.56 -10.08 -3.60
CA CYS A 75 -0.75 -11.26 -3.38
C CYS A 75 0.60 -11.12 -4.10
N ARG A 76 1.60 -11.83 -3.58
CA ARG A 76 2.96 -11.75 -4.14
C ARG A 76 3.02 -12.12 -5.62
N ASN A 77 2.21 -13.11 -6.01
CA ASN A 77 2.16 -13.51 -7.41
C ASN A 77 1.72 -12.35 -8.31
N CYS A 78 0.62 -11.67 -7.98
CA CYS A 78 0.16 -10.52 -8.75
C CYS A 78 1.14 -9.35 -8.67
N ASN A 79 1.63 -9.05 -7.47
CA ASN A 79 2.46 -7.87 -7.25
C ASN A 79 3.88 -8.02 -7.82
N ARG A 80 4.47 -9.20 -7.68
CA ARG A 80 5.86 -9.44 -8.06
C ARG A 80 6.00 -10.18 -9.38
N GLU A 81 5.35 -11.34 -9.52
CA GLU A 81 5.50 -12.19 -10.72
C GLU A 81 4.79 -11.60 -11.93
N ASN A 82 3.63 -10.99 -11.73
CA ASN A 82 2.82 -10.44 -12.82
C ASN A 82 2.92 -8.90 -12.90
N ASN A 83 4.01 -8.34 -12.41
CA ASN A 83 4.31 -6.89 -12.50
C ASN A 83 3.19 -6.00 -11.97
N GLY A 84 2.48 -6.44 -10.91
CA GLY A 84 1.44 -5.66 -10.27
C GLY A 84 0.07 -5.73 -10.93
N GLU A 85 -0.09 -6.53 -12.00
CA GLU A 85 -1.36 -6.65 -12.72
C GLU A 85 -1.96 -5.27 -13.06
N LYS A 86 -1.14 -4.41 -13.63
CA LYS A 86 -1.42 -2.98 -13.79
C LYS A 86 -2.73 -2.66 -14.50
N GLN A 87 -3.03 -3.40 -15.56
CA GLN A 87 -4.25 -3.16 -16.35
C GLN A 87 -5.50 -3.48 -15.54
N MET A 88 -5.50 -4.63 -14.90
CA MET A 88 -6.61 -5.06 -14.04
C MET A 88 -6.75 -4.13 -12.82
N TYR A 89 -5.63 -3.77 -12.20
CA TYR A 89 -5.63 -2.90 -11.02
C TYR A 89 -6.22 -1.52 -11.38
N LYS A 90 -5.83 -0.96 -12.52
CA LYS A 90 -6.40 0.30 -13.02
C LYS A 90 -7.92 0.19 -13.18
N THR A 91 -8.39 -0.88 -13.81
CA THR A 91 -9.82 -1.11 -14.04
C THR A 91 -10.57 -1.17 -12.71
N ILE A 92 -10.05 -1.91 -11.74
CA ILE A 92 -10.65 -2.03 -10.41
C ILE A 92 -10.66 -0.68 -9.70
N PHE A 93 -9.55 0.06 -9.76
CA PHE A 93 -9.46 1.38 -9.12
C PHE A 93 -10.53 2.33 -9.68
N ILE A 94 -10.66 2.39 -11.00
CA ILE A 94 -11.65 3.26 -11.65
C ILE A 94 -13.07 2.83 -11.29
N ASP A 95 -13.32 1.54 -11.24
CA ASP A 95 -14.62 1.00 -10.85
C ASP A 95 -15.01 1.41 -9.42
N VAL A 96 -14.06 1.40 -8.50
CA VAL A 96 -14.30 1.73 -7.09
C VAL A 96 -14.28 3.24 -6.83
N HIS A 97 -13.32 3.95 -7.39
CA HIS A 97 -13.07 5.37 -7.06
C HIS A 97 -13.47 6.35 -8.16
N GLY A 98 -13.64 5.89 -9.38
CA GLY A 98 -14.00 6.73 -10.53
C GLY A 98 -12.80 7.21 -11.33
N GLN A 99 -13.09 7.58 -12.58
CA GLN A 99 -12.07 8.06 -13.53
C GLN A 99 -11.41 9.35 -13.04
N ASP A 100 -12.18 10.26 -12.42
CA ASP A 100 -11.64 11.54 -11.94
C ASP A 100 -10.55 11.34 -10.88
N LYS A 101 -10.73 10.37 -10.00
CA LYS A 101 -9.72 10.03 -8.98
C LYS A 101 -8.47 9.44 -9.62
N TRP A 102 -8.64 8.59 -10.63
CA TRP A 102 -7.50 8.05 -11.36
C TRP A 102 -6.69 9.17 -12.02
N ASP A 103 -7.37 10.08 -12.69
CA ASP A 103 -6.73 11.22 -13.35
C ASP A 103 -6.02 12.13 -12.35
N TYR A 104 -6.67 12.37 -11.19
CA TYR A 104 -6.07 13.13 -10.10
C TYR A 104 -4.74 12.51 -9.64
N TRP A 105 -4.72 11.20 -9.40
CA TRP A 105 -3.50 10.55 -8.94
C TRP A 105 -2.42 10.46 -10.01
N GLN A 106 -2.81 10.31 -11.28
CA GLN A 106 -1.85 10.34 -12.39
C GLN A 106 -1.18 11.71 -12.49
N SER A 107 -1.94 12.78 -12.29
CA SER A 107 -1.42 14.14 -12.25
C SER A 107 -0.53 14.36 -11.03
N THR A 108 -1.01 13.95 -9.86
CA THR A 108 -0.29 14.09 -8.59
C THR A 108 1.04 13.34 -8.60
N LYS A 109 1.11 12.19 -9.28
CA LYS A 109 2.33 11.40 -9.40
C LYS A 109 3.50 12.24 -9.93
N ARG A 110 3.21 13.20 -10.81
CA ARG A 110 4.24 14.04 -11.46
C ARG A 110 4.77 15.14 -10.56
N GLU A 111 4.12 15.39 -9.44
CA GLU A 111 4.53 16.44 -8.50
C GLU A 111 5.79 16.02 -7.75
N ALA A 112 6.71 16.97 -7.58
CA ALA A 112 7.90 16.76 -6.78
C ALA A 112 7.53 16.91 -5.30
N VAL A 113 7.57 15.81 -4.55
CA VAL A 113 7.28 15.79 -3.13
C VAL A 113 8.55 15.37 -2.37
N PHE A 114 8.98 16.22 -1.47
CA PHE A 114 10.13 15.94 -0.61
C PHE A 114 9.65 15.68 0.82
N TYR A 115 10.12 14.59 1.40
CA TYR A 115 9.91 14.28 2.81
C TYR A 115 11.23 14.35 3.55
N SER A 116 11.25 15.12 4.64
CA SER A 116 12.39 15.13 5.56
C SER A 116 12.37 13.86 6.42
N ASP A 117 13.46 13.61 7.15
CA ASP A 117 13.48 12.51 8.11
C ASP A 117 12.38 12.65 9.16
N PHE A 118 12.11 13.88 9.58
CA PHE A 118 11.03 14.17 10.51
C PHE A 118 9.67 13.78 9.92
N ASP A 119 9.44 14.10 8.64
CA ASP A 119 8.20 13.72 7.95
C ASP A 119 8.02 12.21 7.93
N PHE A 120 9.07 11.46 7.63
CA PHE A 120 9.00 10.00 7.65
C PHE A 120 8.72 9.45 9.05
N GLU A 121 9.31 10.06 10.07
CA GLU A 121 9.03 9.67 11.46
C GLU A 121 7.57 9.90 11.83
N GLN A 122 6.99 11.01 11.37
CA GLN A 122 5.57 11.30 11.62
C GLN A 122 4.65 10.33 10.87
N ILE A 123 4.98 10.00 9.63
CA ILE A 123 4.23 9.01 8.86
C ILE A 123 4.27 7.64 9.55
N ALA A 124 5.45 7.21 9.96
CA ALA A 124 5.62 5.95 10.67
C ALA A 124 4.78 5.90 11.95
N LYS A 125 4.79 6.97 12.73
CA LYS A 125 4.01 7.09 13.95
C LYS A 125 2.52 7.01 13.66
N GLU A 126 2.04 7.77 12.67
CA GLU A 126 0.63 7.80 12.27
C GLU A 126 0.13 6.40 11.93
N TYR A 127 0.86 5.67 11.09
CA TYR A 127 0.41 4.36 10.63
C TYR A 127 0.61 3.27 11.67
N ARG A 128 1.59 3.40 12.53
CA ARG A 128 1.73 2.51 13.68
C ARG A 128 0.54 2.66 14.63
N GLU A 129 0.13 3.89 14.89
CA GLU A 129 -1.03 4.17 15.75
C GLU A 129 -2.33 3.67 15.10
N LYS A 130 -2.51 3.92 13.81
CA LYS A 130 -3.68 3.42 13.05
C LYS A 130 -3.73 1.90 13.06
N TYR A 131 -2.59 1.25 12.87
CA TYR A 131 -2.51 -0.20 12.91
C TYR A 131 -2.92 -0.76 14.28
N ASN A 132 -2.35 -0.21 15.35
CA ASN A 132 -2.62 -0.67 16.71
C ASN A 132 -4.10 -0.47 17.08
N LYS A 133 -4.66 0.67 16.72
CA LYS A 133 -6.07 0.98 16.96
C LYS A 133 -6.99 0.00 16.23
N LEU A 134 -6.73 -0.21 14.95
CA LEU A 134 -7.53 -1.11 14.12
C LEU A 134 -7.46 -2.55 14.62
N LYS A 135 -6.26 -3.00 14.99
CA LYS A 135 -6.06 -4.34 15.54
C LYS A 135 -6.79 -4.54 16.85
N LYS A 136 -6.78 -3.53 17.71
CA LYS A 136 -7.48 -3.55 19.00
C LYS A 136 -9.00 -3.62 18.79
N GLU A 137 -9.54 -2.82 17.87
CA GLU A 137 -10.96 -2.81 17.54
C GLU A 137 -11.42 -4.15 16.96
N SER A 138 -10.58 -4.82 16.18
CA SER A 138 -10.93 -6.10 15.54
C SER A 138 -11.03 -7.28 16.51
N LYS A 139 -10.52 -7.13 17.73
CA LYS A 139 -10.55 -8.18 18.74
C LYS A 139 -11.86 -8.24 19.56
N ARG A 140 -12.81 -7.43 19.23
CA ARG A 140 -14.12 -7.40 19.91
C ARG A 140 -15.05 -8.46 19.37
#